data_b6f543bdd152de8acc9e0cd24b6e0e5e
#
_entry.id   b6f543bdd152de8acc9e0cd24b6e0e5e
#
_cell.length_a   1.000
_cell.length_b   1.000
_cell.length_c   1.000
_cell.angle_alpha   90.00
_cell.angle_beta   90.00
_cell.angle_gamma   90.00
#
_symmetry.space_group_name_H-M   'P 1'
#
loop_
_entity.id
_entity.type
_entity.pdbx_description
1 polymer ?
#
loop_
_entity_poly.entity_id
_entity_poly.type
_entity_poly.pdbx_seq_one_letter_code
_entity_poly.pdbx_strand_id
1 'polypeptide(L)'
;MNGHISKTKIKIIFFMNTLLQFSDVHLQYQNGQNLTEVIKGINFSINQNERLAIVGKSGSGKTSLLMLMAGLEKPTLGSIKFQNQELTTYSEDQLTEFRKKNIGIVFQSFYLIPSYTALENVALSLEINFQKNALVQ
;
A
#
# COMPACT_ATOMS: atom_id res chain seq x y z
N MET A 1 -30.24 46.62 27.87
CA MET A 1 -30.23 45.91 26.57
C MET A 1 -28.88 45.27 26.41
N ASN A 2 -28.76 43.99 26.78
CA ASN A 2 -27.49 43.23 26.65
C ASN A 2 -27.57 42.36 25.41
N GLY A 3 -26.87 42.82 24.36
CA GLY A 3 -26.74 42.06 23.11
C GLY A 3 -25.81 40.88 23.30
N HIS A 4 -26.37 39.68 23.30
CA HIS A 4 -25.62 38.44 23.26
C HIS A 4 -25.11 38.22 21.82
N ILE A 5 -23.80 38.49 21.58
CA ILE A 5 -23.16 38.13 20.33
C ILE A 5 -22.81 36.63 20.43
N SER A 6 -23.60 35.80 19.75
CA SER A 6 -23.31 34.39 19.55
C SER A 6 -22.01 34.24 18.76
N LYS A 7 -20.95 33.72 19.41
CA LYS A 7 -19.70 33.36 18.74
C LYS A 7 -19.93 32.09 17.92
N THR A 8 -20.26 32.25 16.65
CA THR A 8 -20.28 31.12 15.70
C THR A 8 -18.86 30.58 15.55
N LYS A 9 -18.59 29.42 16.14
CA LYS A 9 -17.33 28.68 15.93
C LYS A 9 -17.35 28.08 14.53
N ILE A 10 -16.67 28.74 13.59
CA ILE A 10 -16.41 28.14 12.26
C ILE A 10 -15.40 27.03 12.46
N LYS A 11 -15.84 25.77 12.30
CA LYS A 11 -14.97 24.59 12.29
C LYS A 11 -14.56 24.35 10.84
N ILE A 12 -13.35 24.79 10.47
CA ILE A 12 -12.78 24.45 9.17
C ILE A 12 -12.34 22.99 9.25
N ILE A 13 -13.03 22.09 8.56
CA ILE A 13 -12.66 20.69 8.44
C ILE A 13 -11.83 20.57 7.16
N PHE A 14 -10.52 20.42 7.28
CA PHE A 14 -9.67 20.03 6.18
C PHE A 14 -9.90 18.53 5.93
N PHE A 15 -10.54 18.20 4.84
CA PHE A 15 -10.52 16.83 4.34
C PHE A 15 -9.13 16.58 3.74
N MET A 16 -8.19 16.08 4.55
CA MET A 16 -6.97 15.51 4.00
C MET A 16 -7.39 14.21 3.32
N ASN A 17 -7.22 14.14 1.99
CA ASN A 17 -7.49 12.94 1.21
C ASN A 17 -6.38 11.91 1.49
N THR A 18 -6.50 11.20 2.60
CA THR A 18 -5.58 10.13 2.97
C THR A 18 -5.70 9.00 1.94
N LEU A 19 -4.60 8.73 1.25
CA LEU A 19 -4.52 7.66 0.28
C LEU A 19 -4.26 6.32 0.97
N LEU A 20 -3.29 6.29 1.87
CA LEU A 20 -2.86 5.08 2.58
C LEU A 20 -2.69 5.40 4.07
N GLN A 21 -3.19 4.53 4.93
CA GLN A 21 -3.10 4.68 6.39
C GLN A 21 -2.64 3.38 7.02
N PHE A 22 -1.63 3.46 7.87
CA PHE A 22 -1.12 2.40 8.72
C PHE A 22 -1.49 2.69 10.17
N SER A 23 -2.07 1.73 10.84
CA SER A 23 -2.48 1.83 12.24
C SER A 23 -1.97 0.62 13.02
N ASP A 24 -0.99 0.84 13.89
CA ASP A 24 -0.34 -0.15 14.73
C ASP A 24 0.10 -1.40 13.97
N VAL A 25 0.76 -1.21 12.82
CA VAL A 25 1.13 -2.28 11.90
C VAL A 25 2.39 -2.98 12.37
N HIS A 26 2.31 -4.30 12.53
CA HIS A 26 3.42 -5.20 12.83
C HIS A 26 3.63 -6.20 11.71
N LEU A 27 4.88 -6.62 11.51
CA LEU A 27 5.22 -7.72 10.61
C LEU A 27 6.27 -8.60 11.28
N GLN A 28 5.96 -9.88 11.39
CA GLN A 28 6.81 -10.89 12.00
C GLN A 28 6.98 -12.05 11.02
N TYR A 29 8.20 -12.54 10.91
CA TYR A 29 8.52 -13.76 10.18
C TYR A 29 8.91 -14.88 11.14
N GLN A 30 8.35 -16.04 10.93
CA GLN A 30 8.74 -17.24 11.66
C GLN A 30 9.83 -17.98 10.89
N ASN A 31 10.98 -18.16 11.50
CA ASN A 31 12.12 -18.90 10.94
C ASN A 31 12.46 -20.07 11.87
N GLY A 32 11.86 -21.24 11.63
CA GLY A 32 11.90 -22.37 12.53
C GLY A 32 11.23 -22.05 13.87
N GLN A 33 12.00 -22.12 14.97
CA GLN A 33 11.50 -21.76 16.32
C GLN A 33 11.68 -20.28 16.67
N ASN A 34 12.37 -19.50 15.82
CA ASN A 34 12.64 -18.09 16.07
C ASN A 34 11.60 -17.20 15.38
N LEU A 35 11.04 -16.27 16.13
CA LEU A 35 10.18 -15.21 15.64
C LEU A 35 11.00 -13.93 15.48
N THR A 36 11.04 -13.38 14.26
CA THR A 36 11.75 -12.12 13.98
C THR A 36 10.74 -11.04 13.67
N GLU A 37 10.64 -10.03 14.52
CA GLU A 37 9.78 -8.89 14.30
C GLU A 37 10.54 -7.83 13.47
N VAL A 38 10.06 -7.61 12.24
CA VAL A 38 10.69 -6.70 11.27
C VAL A 38 10.04 -5.31 11.32
N ILE A 39 8.73 -5.26 11.49
CA ILE A 39 7.96 -4.02 11.63
C ILE A 39 7.28 -4.05 13.00
N LYS A 40 7.41 -2.97 13.77
CA LYS A 40 7.09 -2.90 15.20
C LYS A 40 6.13 -1.75 15.49
N GLY A 41 4.82 -1.97 15.26
CA GLY A 41 3.77 -1.03 15.64
C GLY A 41 3.87 0.31 14.91
N ILE A 42 4.00 0.31 13.58
CA ILE A 42 4.12 1.55 12.79
C ILE A 42 2.78 2.23 12.61
N ASN A 43 2.79 3.55 12.81
CA ASN A 43 1.64 4.43 12.57
C ASN A 43 2.07 5.56 11.65
N PHE A 44 1.46 5.66 10.48
CA PHE A 44 1.62 6.81 9.56
C PHE A 44 0.50 6.83 8.52
N SER A 45 0.41 7.95 7.80
CA SER A 45 -0.49 8.09 6.66
C SER A 45 0.20 8.78 5.50
N ILE A 46 -0.24 8.48 4.29
CA ILE A 46 0.19 9.11 3.04
C ILE A 46 -1.05 9.73 2.40
N ASN A 47 -0.92 10.99 1.98
CA ASN A 47 -1.99 11.70 1.29
C ASN A 47 -1.86 11.54 -0.22
N GLN A 48 -2.94 11.84 -0.95
CA GLN A 48 -2.88 11.87 -2.41
C GLN A 48 -1.82 12.88 -2.88
N ASN A 49 -1.07 12.50 -3.92
CA ASN A 49 0.02 13.29 -4.53
C ASN A 49 1.21 13.55 -3.59
N GLU A 50 1.29 12.90 -2.44
CA GLU A 50 2.42 13.01 -1.54
C GLU A 50 3.62 12.19 -2.06
N ARG A 51 4.83 12.69 -1.83
CA ARG A 51 6.09 12.00 -2.10
C ARG A 51 6.72 11.60 -0.76
N LEU A 52 6.88 10.29 -0.56
CA LEU A 52 7.46 9.74 0.66
C LEU A 52 8.83 9.10 0.35
N ALA A 53 9.83 9.40 1.17
CA ALA A 53 11.11 8.69 1.16
C ALA A 53 11.24 7.83 2.42
N ILE A 54 11.52 6.52 2.24
CA ILE A 54 11.81 5.59 3.33
C ILE A 54 13.32 5.45 3.45
N VAL A 55 13.88 5.95 4.54
CA VAL A 55 15.33 5.92 4.80
C VAL A 55 15.67 5.06 6.01
N GLY A 56 16.85 4.47 6.03
CA GLY A 56 17.30 3.63 7.13
C GLY A 56 18.46 2.71 6.74
N LYS A 57 19.09 2.09 7.74
CA LYS A 57 20.18 1.13 7.53
C LYS A 57 19.73 -0.09 6.74
N SER A 58 20.69 -0.83 6.16
CA SER A 58 20.37 -2.15 5.56
C SER A 58 19.75 -3.07 6.62
N GLY A 59 18.75 -3.85 6.24
CA GLY A 59 18.03 -4.75 7.15
C GLY A 59 17.02 -4.08 8.09
N SER A 60 16.78 -2.77 8.00
CA SER A 60 15.81 -2.07 8.87
C SER A 60 14.32 -2.23 8.48
N GLY A 61 13.99 -3.15 7.58
CA GLY A 61 12.61 -3.42 7.20
C GLY A 61 12.02 -2.52 6.09
N LYS A 62 12.83 -1.69 5.41
CA LYS A 62 12.34 -0.79 4.34
C LYS A 62 11.61 -1.52 3.21
N THR A 63 12.21 -2.62 2.74
CA THR A 63 11.60 -3.45 1.69
C THR A 63 10.31 -4.10 2.18
N SER A 64 10.29 -4.61 3.41
CA SER A 64 9.08 -5.19 4.02
C SER A 64 7.98 -4.15 4.16
N LEU A 65 8.31 -2.91 4.53
CA LEU A 65 7.35 -1.82 4.58
C LEU A 65 6.79 -1.49 3.20
N LEU A 66 7.63 -1.45 2.16
CA LEU A 66 7.17 -1.26 0.78
C LEU A 66 6.25 -2.40 0.31
N MET A 67 6.56 -3.67 0.69
CA MET A 67 5.72 -4.82 0.35
C MET A 67 4.34 -4.74 1.04
N LEU A 68 4.29 -4.31 2.30
CA LEU A 68 3.03 -4.03 3.01
C LEU A 68 2.23 -2.91 2.33
N MET A 69 2.89 -1.80 1.96
CA MET A 69 2.25 -0.67 1.26
C MET A 69 1.68 -1.07 -0.09
N ALA A 70 2.36 -1.97 -0.78
CA ALA A 70 1.92 -2.48 -2.08
C ALA A 70 0.87 -3.60 -2.00
N GLY A 71 0.52 -4.08 -0.80
CA GLY A 71 -0.35 -5.25 -0.64
C GLY A 71 0.25 -6.55 -1.18
N LEU A 72 1.59 -6.64 -1.23
CA LEU A 72 2.33 -7.88 -1.55
C LEU A 72 2.61 -8.72 -0.31
N GLU A 73 2.50 -8.12 0.85
CA GLU A 73 2.65 -8.74 2.17
C GLU A 73 1.46 -8.32 3.03
N LYS A 74 1.04 -9.20 3.95
CA LYS A 74 0.01 -8.89 4.95
C LYS A 74 0.66 -8.62 6.29
N PRO A 75 0.18 -7.64 7.06
CA PRO A 75 0.68 -7.43 8.41
C PRO A 75 0.29 -8.60 9.32
N THR A 76 1.13 -8.90 10.31
CA THR A 76 0.82 -9.88 11.35
C THR A 76 -0.22 -9.33 12.32
N LEU A 77 -0.15 -8.02 12.61
CA LEU A 77 -1.10 -7.27 13.44
C LEU A 77 -1.29 -5.87 12.88
N GLY A 78 -2.36 -5.22 13.29
CA GLY A 78 -2.69 -3.84 12.89
C GLY A 78 -3.56 -3.77 11.65
N SER A 79 -3.72 -2.57 11.12
CA SER A 79 -4.64 -2.24 10.02
C SER A 79 -3.93 -1.42 8.96
N ILE A 80 -4.17 -1.75 7.69
CA ILE A 80 -3.73 -0.98 6.53
C ILE A 80 -4.96 -0.64 5.71
N LYS A 81 -5.22 0.66 5.53
CA LYS A 81 -6.34 1.17 4.74
C LYS A 81 -5.85 1.93 3.52
N PHE A 82 -6.47 1.66 2.38
CA PHE A 82 -6.32 2.44 1.15
C PHE A 82 -7.65 3.12 0.84
N GLN A 83 -7.67 4.45 0.75
CA GLN A 83 -8.90 5.24 0.55
C GLN A 83 -10.06 4.81 1.47
N ASN A 84 -9.76 4.63 2.76
CA ASN A 84 -10.67 4.13 3.80
C ASN A 84 -11.11 2.66 3.66
N GLN A 85 -10.66 1.91 2.65
CA GLN A 85 -10.93 0.47 2.51
C GLN A 85 -9.87 -0.34 3.24
N GLU A 86 -10.28 -1.29 4.07
CA GLU A 86 -9.38 -2.13 4.87
C GLU A 86 -8.74 -3.23 4.00
N LEU A 87 -7.42 -3.14 3.76
CA LEU A 87 -6.69 -4.11 2.93
C LEU A 87 -6.36 -5.41 3.68
N THR A 88 -6.25 -5.36 5.01
CA THR A 88 -5.84 -6.53 5.82
C THR A 88 -6.86 -7.66 5.77
N THR A 89 -8.11 -7.35 5.48
CA THR A 89 -9.20 -8.33 5.35
C THR A 89 -9.35 -8.92 3.94
N TYR A 90 -8.61 -8.40 2.96
CA TYR A 90 -8.72 -8.84 1.56
C TYR A 90 -8.16 -10.26 1.38
N SER A 91 -8.84 -11.07 0.55
CA SER A 91 -8.29 -12.31 0.02
C SER A 91 -7.11 -12.03 -0.94
N GLU A 92 -6.34 -13.07 -1.30
CA GLU A 92 -5.25 -12.91 -2.28
C GLU A 92 -5.76 -12.44 -3.65
N ASP A 93 -6.93 -12.91 -4.07
CA ASP A 93 -7.54 -12.46 -5.32
C ASP A 93 -7.93 -10.98 -5.27
N GLN A 94 -8.48 -10.54 -4.14
CA GLN A 94 -8.82 -9.13 -3.92
C GLN A 94 -7.56 -8.25 -3.87
N LEU A 95 -6.48 -8.69 -3.22
CA LEU A 95 -5.20 -7.99 -3.22
C LEU A 95 -4.58 -7.96 -4.62
N THR A 96 -4.73 -9.01 -5.41
CA THR A 96 -4.27 -9.03 -6.80
C THR A 96 -5.01 -7.99 -7.65
N GLU A 97 -6.34 -7.92 -7.55
CA GLU A 97 -7.12 -6.90 -8.25
C GLU A 97 -6.82 -5.47 -7.74
N PHE A 98 -6.57 -5.33 -6.43
CA PHE A 98 -6.14 -4.06 -5.83
C PHE A 98 -4.80 -3.60 -6.42
N ARG A 99 -3.77 -4.46 -6.41
CA ARG A 99 -2.44 -4.15 -6.98
C ARG A 99 -2.54 -3.75 -8.44
N LYS A 100 -3.26 -4.53 -9.22
CA LYS A 100 -3.45 -4.32 -10.64
C LYS A 100 -4.00 -2.92 -10.97
N LYS A 101 -4.92 -2.40 -10.13
CA LYS A 101 -5.60 -1.12 -10.37
C LYS A 101 -4.88 0.09 -9.76
N ASN A 102 -4.16 -0.11 -8.67
CA ASN A 102 -3.74 1.00 -7.82
C ASN A 102 -2.22 1.10 -7.61
N ILE A 103 -1.45 0.05 -7.92
CA ILE A 103 -0.04 -0.03 -7.55
C ILE A 103 0.84 -0.21 -8.79
N GLY A 104 1.89 0.60 -8.89
CA GLY A 104 3.02 0.39 -9.80
C GLY A 104 4.30 0.23 -8.98
N ILE A 105 5.09 -0.81 -9.24
CA ILE A 105 6.34 -1.07 -8.53
C ILE A 105 7.49 -1.10 -9.52
N VAL A 106 8.56 -0.35 -9.20
CA VAL A 106 9.85 -0.48 -9.87
C VAL A 106 10.77 -1.25 -8.94
N PHE A 107 11.15 -2.45 -9.34
CA PHE A 107 12.04 -3.32 -8.57
C PHE A 107 13.50 -2.98 -8.82
N GLN A 108 14.36 -3.26 -7.84
CA GLN A 108 15.81 -3.13 -7.97
C GLN A 108 16.38 -4.14 -8.98
N SER A 109 15.82 -5.36 -9.05
CA SER A 109 16.11 -6.37 -10.06
C SER A 109 15.18 -6.19 -11.26
N PHE A 110 15.68 -6.45 -12.46
CA PHE A 110 14.94 -6.16 -13.69
C PHE A 110 13.72 -7.08 -13.90
N TYR A 111 13.75 -8.31 -13.35
CA TYR A 111 12.70 -9.34 -13.51
C TYR A 111 12.25 -9.54 -14.98
N LEU A 112 13.16 -9.36 -15.92
CA LEU A 112 12.87 -9.60 -17.32
C LEU A 112 12.73 -11.11 -17.57
N ILE A 113 11.78 -11.45 -18.42
CA ILE A 113 11.63 -12.82 -18.93
C ILE A 113 12.70 -13.04 -20.01
N PRO A 114 13.70 -13.92 -19.80
CA PRO A 114 14.84 -14.03 -20.71
C PRO A 114 14.48 -14.51 -22.13
N SER A 115 13.37 -15.24 -22.28
CA SER A 115 12.86 -15.72 -23.57
C SER A 115 12.06 -14.68 -24.35
N TYR A 116 11.80 -13.52 -23.74
CA TYR A 116 11.02 -12.44 -24.35
C TYR A 116 11.95 -11.36 -24.90
N THR A 117 11.56 -10.77 -26.01
CA THR A 117 12.17 -9.54 -26.53
C THR A 117 11.92 -8.35 -25.58
N ALA A 118 12.63 -7.24 -25.77
CA ALA A 118 12.42 -6.05 -25.00
C ALA A 118 10.97 -5.52 -25.13
N LEU A 119 10.40 -5.59 -26.34
CA LEU A 119 9.02 -5.20 -26.60
C LEU A 119 8.01 -6.06 -25.86
N GLU A 120 8.18 -7.39 -25.91
CA GLU A 120 7.30 -8.34 -25.20
C GLU A 120 7.38 -8.16 -23.69
N ASN A 121 8.56 -7.94 -23.13
CA ASN A 121 8.70 -7.64 -21.70
C ASN A 121 7.96 -6.36 -21.28
N VAL A 122 7.98 -5.32 -22.11
CA VAL A 122 7.23 -4.08 -21.85
C VAL A 122 5.73 -4.29 -22.04
N ALA A 123 5.32 -5.03 -23.06
CA ALA A 123 3.91 -5.27 -23.39
C ALA A 123 3.22 -6.19 -22.36
N LEU A 124 3.97 -7.06 -21.69
CA LEU A 124 3.45 -8.09 -20.79
C LEU A 124 2.45 -7.54 -19.75
N SER A 125 2.76 -6.39 -19.15
CA SER A 125 1.90 -5.75 -18.15
C SER A 125 0.55 -5.30 -18.74
N LEU A 126 0.54 -4.92 -20.02
CA LEU A 126 -0.68 -4.53 -20.73
C LEU A 126 -1.48 -5.78 -21.12
N GLU A 127 -0.84 -6.82 -21.63
CA GLU A 127 -1.48 -8.05 -22.05
C GLU A 127 -2.20 -8.75 -20.90
N ILE A 128 -1.57 -8.86 -19.72
CA ILE A 128 -2.20 -9.39 -18.50
C ILE A 128 -3.47 -8.60 -18.13
N ASN A 129 -3.49 -7.30 -18.42
CA ASN A 129 -4.64 -6.45 -18.13
C ASN A 129 -5.78 -6.62 -19.14
N PHE A 130 -5.47 -6.84 -20.42
CA PHE A 130 -6.47 -6.94 -21.50
C PHE A 130 -7.09 -8.34 -21.66
N GLN A 131 -6.35 -9.43 -21.37
CA GLN A 131 -6.88 -10.80 -21.53
C GLN A 131 -8.08 -11.11 -20.64
N LYS A 132 -8.22 -10.47 -19.47
CA LYS A 132 -9.43 -10.65 -18.64
C LYS A 132 -10.69 -10.03 -19.24
N ASN A 133 -10.57 -9.04 -20.13
CA ASN A 133 -11.73 -8.44 -20.79
C ASN A 133 -12.21 -9.23 -22.02
N ALA A 134 -11.38 -10.13 -22.56
CA ALA A 134 -11.72 -10.97 -23.70
C ALA A 134 -12.40 -12.31 -23.31
N LEU A 135 -12.33 -12.71 -22.03
CA LEU A 135 -12.93 -13.94 -21.51
C LEU A 135 -14.30 -13.74 -20.82
N VAL A 136 -14.83 -12.52 -20.84
CA VAL A 136 -16.12 -12.15 -20.21
C VAL A 136 -17.15 -11.69 -21.29
N GLN A 137 -17.02 -12.16 -22.51
CA GLN A 137 -18.06 -12.04 -23.55
C GLN A 137 -18.67 -13.38 -23.87
#